data_39b43e250cbfc8e7fc2537ad0ead9207
#
_entry.id   39b43e250cbfc8e7fc2537ad0ead9207
#
_cell.length_a   1.000
_cell.length_b   1.000
_cell.length_c   1.000
_cell.angle_alpha   90.00
_cell.angle_beta   90.00
_cell.angle_gamma   90.00
#
_symmetry.space_group_name_H-M   'P 1'
#
loop_
_entity.id
_entity.type
_entity.pdbx_description
1 polymer ?
#
loop_
_entity_poly.entity_id
_entity_poly.type
_entity_poly.pdbx_seq_one_letter_code
_entity_poly.pdbx_strand_id
1 'polypeptide(L)'
;MMPDHTRREFLAQAAAAAVIAATGSSLACTTGRRTSLGELTDLSATDAINAMKNGDIKAEDYARALLDRATRFESLNAFRVLQRDTVLEAARAADKTRAAGGRLGRLHGLPIPVKDSVNTDAYPTSNGTAALRDFRPKANASVLKPLLAAGAVVMGKTNLHELSLGWTSNNATFGAVHNPYDPARIPGGSSGGSAVAVAARMAPLAIAEDTIGSIRIPAAMCGLCGLRPTYGRYPNDGIMPLSNDKFDQVGPLARTVEDLALFDSVVTGDMSPLLAADLKGVRIGVADFFLADLDPEVERLTNVALDRLRAAGVTIVRADVPDEVKAAFEVTRGITASEFRASIEAFLLAQGTRVSFEQMAALAAPDHKALLAAAPPPRSAYDVFIVQRRKIGEAIRAHFAKHGIVALAFPPAMLPAHKIGEDGSMTVRGQVVPNDVTMGRNVSLASCASMASLVLPAGLTSAGLPVGLEFDALSGTDRQLLSLGLSLQRALGPIAAPRV
;
A
#
# COMPACT_ATOMS: atom_id res chain seq x y z
N MET A 1 16.42 64.68 16.05
CA MET A 1 15.35 65.47 15.42
C MET A 1 15.33 65.10 13.93
N MET A 2 14.48 64.18 13.50
CA MET A 2 14.23 63.91 12.10
C MET A 2 12.89 64.52 11.69
N PRO A 3 12.77 65.08 10.44
CA PRO A 3 11.64 65.95 10.11
C PRO A 3 10.35 65.21 9.83
N ASP A 4 9.26 65.88 10.17
CA ASP A 4 7.86 65.43 10.26
C ASP A 4 7.11 65.30 8.89
N HIS A 5 7.84 65.01 7.81
CA HIS A 5 7.25 64.94 6.47
C HIS A 5 6.81 63.55 6.01
N THR A 6 7.24 62.47 6.65
CA THR A 6 6.97 61.08 6.21
C THR A 6 5.62 60.50 6.68
N ARG A 7 4.99 61.12 7.63
CA ARG A 7 3.70 60.61 8.21
C ARG A 7 2.46 61.10 7.43
N ARG A 8 2.57 62.26 6.80
CA ARG A 8 1.45 62.81 5.99
C ARG A 8 1.35 62.23 4.60
N GLU A 9 2.47 61.83 3.98
CA GLU A 9 2.47 61.20 2.67
C GLU A 9 1.99 59.74 2.74
N PHE A 10 2.26 59.06 3.84
CA PHE A 10 1.76 57.68 4.05
C PHE A 10 0.23 57.60 4.26
N LEU A 11 -0.34 58.64 4.92
CA LEU A 11 -1.79 58.73 5.11
C LEU A 11 -2.55 59.20 3.87
N ALA A 12 -1.91 59.96 2.98
CA ALA A 12 -2.51 60.39 1.71
C ALA A 12 -2.58 59.24 0.68
N GLN A 13 -1.61 58.33 0.69
CA GLN A 13 -1.65 57.14 -0.17
C GLN A 13 -2.61 56.06 0.31
N ALA A 14 -2.86 55.96 1.61
CA ALA A 14 -3.86 55.05 2.16
C ALA A 14 -5.32 55.52 1.93
N ALA A 15 -5.57 56.81 1.78
CA ALA A 15 -6.88 57.39 1.46
C ALA A 15 -7.26 57.27 -0.04
N ALA A 16 -6.28 57.22 -0.95
CA ALA A 16 -6.53 57.04 -2.38
C ALA A 16 -6.85 55.59 -2.77
N ALA A 17 -6.47 54.59 -1.95
CA ALA A 17 -6.79 53.20 -2.18
C ALA A 17 -8.19 52.82 -1.69
N ALA A 18 -8.83 53.64 -0.85
CA ALA A 18 -10.16 53.35 -0.26
C ALA A 18 -11.34 53.90 -1.09
N VAL A 19 -11.12 54.71 -2.12
CA VAL A 19 -12.22 55.31 -2.90
C VAL A 19 -12.52 54.55 -4.22
N ILE A 20 -11.69 53.53 -4.60
CA ILE A 20 -11.95 52.71 -5.80
C ILE A 20 -12.74 51.40 -5.44
N ALA A 21 -13.03 51.13 -4.17
CA ALA A 21 -13.76 49.97 -3.72
C ALA A 21 -15.28 50.15 -3.52
N ALA A 22 -15.88 51.27 -3.90
CA ALA A 22 -17.27 51.57 -3.57
C ALA A 22 -18.23 51.82 -4.74
N THR A 23 -17.87 51.51 -5.99
CA THR A 23 -18.82 51.51 -7.09
C THR A 23 -18.53 50.38 -8.06
N GLY A 24 -19.12 49.24 -7.78
CA GLY A 24 -19.00 48.08 -8.66
C GLY A 24 -19.62 46.83 -8.05
N SER A 25 -20.86 46.92 -7.49
CA SER A 25 -21.65 45.72 -7.22
C SER A 25 -22.19 45.16 -8.52
N SER A 26 -21.31 44.57 -9.35
CA SER A 26 -21.74 43.56 -10.29
C SER A 26 -21.75 42.24 -9.54
N LEU A 27 -22.92 41.61 -9.44
CA LEU A 27 -23.05 40.21 -9.11
C LEU A 27 -22.17 39.41 -10.08
N ALA A 28 -20.91 39.20 -9.69
CA ALA A 28 -20.10 38.16 -10.26
C ALA A 28 -20.69 36.86 -9.74
N CYS A 29 -21.57 36.27 -10.55
CA CYS A 29 -21.88 34.86 -10.47
C CYS A 29 -20.51 34.17 -10.52
N THR A 30 -19.99 33.74 -9.37
CA THR A 30 -18.84 32.85 -9.29
C THR A 30 -19.28 31.57 -9.99
N THR A 31 -19.07 31.51 -11.30
CA THR A 31 -19.04 30.24 -12.01
C THR A 31 -17.91 29.46 -11.36
N GLY A 32 -18.26 28.63 -10.39
CA GLY A 32 -17.35 27.71 -9.76
C GLY A 32 -16.65 26.97 -10.90
N ARG A 33 -15.33 27.11 -10.96
CA ARG A 33 -14.49 26.42 -11.94
C ARG A 33 -14.79 24.94 -11.75
N ARG A 34 -15.57 24.33 -12.67
CA ARG A 34 -15.81 22.89 -12.62
C ARG A 34 -14.46 22.23 -12.81
N THR A 35 -13.93 21.66 -11.75
CA THR A 35 -12.72 20.83 -11.78
C THR A 35 -12.95 19.76 -12.84
N SER A 36 -12.01 19.58 -13.77
CA SER A 36 -12.13 18.54 -14.80
C SER A 36 -12.11 17.15 -14.15
N LEU A 37 -12.71 16.15 -14.82
CA LEU A 37 -12.71 14.76 -14.31
C LEU A 37 -11.29 14.24 -14.07
N GLY A 38 -10.31 14.65 -14.91
CA GLY A 38 -8.89 14.31 -14.73
C GLY A 38 -8.29 14.95 -13.48
N GLU A 39 -8.63 16.21 -13.18
CA GLU A 39 -8.17 16.88 -11.95
C GLU A 39 -8.74 16.24 -10.69
N LEU A 40 -10.00 15.75 -10.71
CA LEU A 40 -10.57 15.03 -9.56
C LEU A 40 -9.84 13.73 -9.24
N THR A 41 -9.53 12.92 -10.23
CA THR A 41 -8.84 11.63 -10.01
C THR A 41 -7.36 11.79 -9.61
N ASP A 42 -6.77 12.98 -9.81
CA ASP A 42 -5.40 13.29 -9.39
C ASP A 42 -5.28 13.67 -7.92
N LEU A 43 -6.39 14.03 -7.26
CA LEU A 43 -6.38 14.39 -5.85
C LEU A 43 -5.82 13.23 -4.99
N SER A 44 -5.01 13.56 -3.99
CA SER A 44 -4.67 12.64 -2.90
C SER A 44 -5.93 12.34 -2.06
N ALA A 45 -5.89 11.32 -1.20
CA ALA A 45 -7.01 11.07 -0.29
C ALA A 45 -7.24 12.27 0.64
N THR A 46 -6.17 12.84 1.15
CA THR A 46 -6.21 14.02 2.02
C THR A 46 -6.82 15.23 1.32
N ASP A 47 -6.40 15.53 0.09
CA ASP A 47 -6.93 16.66 -0.68
C ASP A 47 -8.40 16.47 -1.05
N ALA A 48 -8.77 15.27 -1.51
CA ALA A 48 -10.16 14.95 -1.84
C ALA A 48 -11.09 15.08 -0.63
N ILE A 49 -10.69 14.58 0.54
CA ILE A 49 -11.46 14.71 1.78
C ILE A 49 -11.62 16.19 2.17
N ASN A 50 -10.55 16.98 2.11
CA ASN A 50 -10.60 18.41 2.43
C ASN A 50 -11.56 19.15 1.47
N ALA A 51 -11.44 18.90 0.17
CA ALA A 51 -12.32 19.50 -0.83
C ALA A 51 -13.79 19.09 -0.63
N MET A 52 -14.08 17.83 -0.31
CA MET A 52 -15.43 17.36 -0.01
C MET A 52 -15.99 17.99 1.27
N LYS A 53 -15.18 18.09 2.33
CA LYS A 53 -15.60 18.72 3.62
C LYS A 53 -15.90 20.20 3.47
N ASN A 54 -15.07 20.91 2.71
CA ASN A 54 -15.25 22.34 2.42
C ASN A 54 -16.44 22.59 1.50
N GLY A 55 -16.88 21.58 0.74
CA GLY A 55 -17.92 21.72 -0.27
C GLY A 55 -17.43 22.25 -1.60
N ASP A 56 -16.11 22.25 -1.82
CA ASP A 56 -15.47 22.60 -3.11
C ASP A 56 -15.83 21.58 -4.21
N ILE A 57 -15.99 20.30 -3.80
CA ILE A 57 -16.49 19.21 -4.63
C ILE A 57 -17.55 18.41 -3.88
N LYS A 58 -18.44 17.74 -4.61
CA LYS A 58 -19.37 16.77 -4.03
C LYS A 58 -18.71 15.39 -3.94
N ALA A 59 -19.04 14.63 -2.90
CA ALA A 59 -18.60 13.24 -2.77
C ALA A 59 -19.15 12.39 -3.93
N GLU A 60 -20.38 12.65 -4.40
CA GLU A 60 -20.95 11.98 -5.58
C GLU A 60 -20.13 12.25 -6.85
N ASP A 61 -19.74 13.51 -7.11
CA ASP A 61 -18.97 13.87 -8.30
C ASP A 61 -17.58 13.24 -8.27
N TYR A 62 -16.93 13.21 -7.10
CA TYR A 62 -15.64 12.55 -6.89
C TYR A 62 -15.74 11.04 -7.10
N ALA A 63 -16.72 10.39 -6.46
CA ALA A 63 -16.95 8.95 -6.61
C ALA A 63 -17.25 8.59 -8.07
N ARG A 64 -18.05 9.41 -8.77
CA ARG A 64 -18.36 9.23 -10.20
C ARG A 64 -17.11 9.30 -11.05
N ALA A 65 -16.23 10.27 -10.83
CA ALA A 65 -14.98 10.40 -11.57
C ALA A 65 -14.08 9.17 -11.41
N LEU A 66 -13.95 8.64 -10.19
CA LEU A 66 -13.17 7.42 -9.89
C LEU A 66 -13.80 6.18 -10.56
N LEU A 67 -15.13 6.04 -10.51
CA LEU A 67 -15.88 4.94 -11.13
C LEU A 67 -15.80 4.98 -12.67
N ASP A 68 -15.89 6.16 -13.27
CA ASP A 68 -15.74 6.35 -14.72
C ASP A 68 -14.33 5.97 -15.17
N ARG A 69 -13.31 6.32 -14.36
CA ARG A 69 -11.94 5.91 -14.62
C ARG A 69 -11.76 4.40 -14.46
N ALA A 70 -12.35 3.78 -13.46
CA ALA A 70 -12.31 2.32 -13.28
C ALA A 70 -12.96 1.59 -14.46
N THR A 71 -14.08 2.10 -15.00
CA THR A 71 -14.73 1.59 -16.21
C THR A 71 -13.86 1.78 -17.44
N ARG A 72 -13.26 2.97 -17.62
CA ARG A 72 -12.39 3.26 -18.76
C ARG A 72 -11.20 2.31 -18.86
N PHE A 73 -10.65 1.89 -17.72
CA PHE A 73 -9.48 1.01 -17.65
C PHE A 73 -9.83 -0.36 -17.06
N GLU A 74 -11.04 -0.86 -17.29
CA GLU A 74 -11.49 -2.17 -16.83
C GLU A 74 -10.58 -3.32 -17.30
N SER A 75 -9.93 -3.16 -18.48
CA SER A 75 -8.99 -4.13 -19.03
C SER A 75 -7.75 -4.35 -18.15
N LEU A 76 -7.44 -3.46 -17.22
CA LEU A 76 -6.38 -3.68 -16.22
C LEU A 76 -6.80 -4.72 -15.16
N ASN A 77 -8.06 -5.11 -15.12
CA ASN A 77 -8.61 -6.13 -14.24
C ASN A 77 -8.32 -5.90 -12.75
N ALA A 78 -8.33 -4.63 -12.32
CA ALA A 78 -8.03 -4.24 -10.94
C ALA A 78 -9.12 -4.67 -9.95
N PHE A 79 -10.38 -4.72 -10.39
CA PHE A 79 -11.52 -5.05 -9.55
C PHE A 79 -12.10 -6.43 -9.92
N ARG A 80 -12.37 -7.25 -8.90
CA ARG A 80 -13.20 -8.44 -9.03
C ARG A 80 -14.69 -8.09 -8.94
N VAL A 81 -15.02 -7.16 -8.04
CA VAL A 81 -16.40 -6.67 -7.85
C VAL A 81 -16.36 -5.15 -7.72
N LEU A 82 -17.14 -4.48 -8.55
CA LEU A 82 -17.37 -3.04 -8.49
C LEU A 82 -18.85 -2.78 -8.70
N GLN A 83 -19.54 -2.19 -7.71
CA GLN A 83 -20.98 -1.90 -7.77
C GLN A 83 -21.19 -0.40 -7.77
N ARG A 84 -21.31 0.16 -8.98
CA ARG A 84 -21.42 1.59 -9.23
C ARG A 84 -22.50 2.28 -8.41
N ASP A 85 -23.71 1.74 -8.44
CA ASP A 85 -24.87 2.38 -7.80
C ASP A 85 -24.73 2.42 -6.28
N THR A 86 -24.24 1.35 -5.67
CA THR A 86 -23.98 1.29 -4.21
C THR A 86 -22.96 2.36 -3.77
N VAL A 87 -21.89 2.56 -4.56
CA VAL A 87 -20.87 3.57 -4.25
C VAL A 87 -21.44 4.98 -4.39
N LEU A 88 -22.21 5.25 -5.45
CA LEU A 88 -22.84 6.55 -5.67
C LEU A 88 -23.90 6.87 -4.62
N GLU A 89 -24.68 5.87 -4.18
CA GLU A 89 -25.65 6.04 -3.11
C GLU A 89 -24.98 6.44 -1.78
N ALA A 90 -23.89 5.75 -1.42
CA ALA A 90 -23.11 6.08 -0.23
C ALA A 90 -22.48 7.49 -0.32
N ALA A 91 -21.98 7.87 -1.49
CA ALA A 91 -21.44 9.20 -1.74
C ALA A 91 -22.51 10.30 -1.62
N ARG A 92 -23.73 10.07 -2.15
CA ARG A 92 -24.87 10.99 -1.96
C ARG A 92 -25.27 11.12 -0.50
N ALA A 93 -25.21 10.03 0.28
CA ALA A 93 -25.47 10.07 1.71
C ALA A 93 -24.43 10.94 2.47
N ALA A 94 -23.16 10.87 2.05
CA ALA A 94 -22.11 11.74 2.57
C ALA A 94 -22.41 13.22 2.25
N ASP A 95 -22.76 13.55 1.00
CA ASP A 95 -23.15 14.92 0.60
C ASP A 95 -24.34 15.44 1.40
N LYS A 96 -25.35 14.59 1.63
CA LYS A 96 -26.49 14.93 2.48
C LYS A 96 -26.08 15.26 3.91
N THR A 97 -25.19 14.45 4.50
CA THR A 97 -24.66 14.67 5.86
C THR A 97 -23.97 16.02 5.95
N ARG A 98 -23.12 16.37 4.99
CA ARG A 98 -22.45 17.67 4.93
C ARG A 98 -23.46 18.82 4.78
N ALA A 99 -24.40 18.72 3.85
CA ALA A 99 -25.38 19.77 3.61
C ALA A 99 -26.29 20.04 4.81
N ALA A 100 -26.56 19.02 5.63
CA ALA A 100 -27.32 19.14 6.86
C ALA A 100 -26.50 19.66 8.07
N GLY A 101 -25.21 20.00 7.88
CA GLY A 101 -24.33 20.41 8.97
C GLY A 101 -23.97 19.29 9.94
N GLY A 102 -24.11 18.03 9.51
CA GLY A 102 -23.78 16.86 10.31
C GLY A 102 -22.29 16.73 10.59
N ARG A 103 -21.93 15.91 11.58
CA ARG A 103 -20.52 15.64 11.91
C ARG A 103 -19.83 14.90 10.77
N LEU A 104 -18.77 15.49 10.23
CA LEU A 104 -17.99 14.89 9.15
C LEU A 104 -16.82 14.08 9.70
N GLY A 105 -16.76 12.80 9.34
CA GLY A 105 -15.67 11.91 9.70
C GLY A 105 -14.36 12.27 8.98
N ARG A 106 -13.24 11.69 9.41
CA ARG A 106 -11.91 11.98 8.82
C ARG A 106 -11.77 11.47 7.39
N LEU A 107 -12.53 10.43 7.01
CA LEU A 107 -12.55 9.86 5.66
C LEU A 107 -13.89 10.16 4.96
N HIS A 108 -14.52 11.29 5.29
CA HIS A 108 -15.84 11.66 4.81
C HIS A 108 -15.99 11.52 3.30
N GLY A 109 -16.83 10.58 2.88
CA GLY A 109 -17.17 10.33 1.48
C GLY A 109 -16.07 9.70 0.62
N LEU A 110 -14.93 9.29 1.20
CA LEU A 110 -13.78 8.76 0.46
C LEU A 110 -14.05 7.32 -0.01
N PRO A 111 -14.08 7.03 -1.34
CA PRO A 111 -14.15 5.67 -1.85
C PRO A 111 -12.82 4.94 -1.65
N ILE A 112 -12.85 3.75 -1.03
CA ILE A 112 -11.67 2.92 -0.76
C ILE A 112 -11.90 1.51 -1.30
N PRO A 113 -11.13 1.05 -2.31
CA PRO A 113 -11.08 -0.35 -2.73
C PRO A 113 -10.51 -1.25 -1.64
N VAL A 114 -11.04 -2.46 -1.54
CA VAL A 114 -10.67 -3.44 -0.51
C VAL A 114 -10.20 -4.73 -1.17
N LYS A 115 -8.99 -5.20 -0.83
CA LYS A 115 -8.48 -6.49 -1.31
C LYS A 115 -9.48 -7.61 -1.05
N ASP A 116 -9.65 -8.53 -2.00
CA ASP A 116 -10.67 -9.58 -1.91
C ASP A 116 -10.33 -10.71 -0.92
N SER A 117 -9.26 -10.59 -0.15
CA SER A 117 -8.96 -11.38 1.05
C SER A 117 -9.57 -10.81 2.33
N VAL A 118 -10.06 -9.55 2.30
CA VAL A 118 -10.58 -8.83 3.46
C VAL A 118 -12.10 -8.84 3.42
N ASN A 119 -12.74 -9.36 4.47
CA ASN A 119 -14.19 -9.48 4.56
C ASN A 119 -14.91 -8.13 4.53
N THR A 120 -15.96 -8.08 3.71
CA THR A 120 -16.94 -6.98 3.68
C THR A 120 -18.34 -7.57 3.70
N ASP A 121 -19.26 -7.00 4.47
CA ASP A 121 -20.66 -7.44 4.52
C ASP A 121 -21.43 -7.04 3.25
N ALA A 122 -21.04 -5.97 2.60
CA ALA A 122 -21.68 -5.46 1.38
C ALA A 122 -21.33 -6.26 0.11
N TYR A 123 -20.16 -6.93 0.07
CA TYR A 123 -19.65 -7.60 -1.13
C TYR A 123 -19.20 -9.02 -0.86
N PRO A 124 -19.26 -9.94 -1.85
CA PRO A 124 -18.67 -11.26 -1.70
C PRO A 124 -17.15 -11.15 -1.54
N THR A 125 -16.56 -12.07 -0.77
CA THR A 125 -15.12 -12.16 -0.52
C THR A 125 -14.62 -13.54 -0.93
N SER A 126 -13.85 -13.64 -2.00
CA SER A 126 -13.43 -14.92 -2.56
C SER A 126 -11.98 -15.30 -2.28
N ASN A 127 -11.16 -14.37 -1.83
CA ASN A 127 -9.70 -14.51 -1.80
C ASN A 127 -9.12 -15.01 -3.14
N GLY A 128 -9.72 -14.59 -4.25
CA GLY A 128 -9.28 -14.97 -5.60
C GLY A 128 -9.55 -16.43 -5.99
N THR A 129 -10.22 -17.24 -5.17
CA THR A 129 -10.49 -18.65 -5.49
C THR A 129 -11.92 -18.89 -5.96
N ALA A 130 -12.08 -19.80 -6.91
CA ALA A 130 -13.39 -20.22 -7.42
C ALA A 130 -14.30 -20.80 -6.32
N ALA A 131 -13.73 -21.49 -5.34
CA ALA A 131 -14.45 -22.14 -4.25
C ALA A 131 -15.28 -21.16 -3.37
N LEU A 132 -14.81 -19.92 -3.26
CA LEU A 132 -15.44 -18.86 -2.45
C LEU A 132 -16.01 -17.72 -3.31
N ARG A 133 -16.20 -17.93 -4.61
CA ARG A 133 -16.67 -16.89 -5.56
C ARG A 133 -17.85 -16.08 -5.04
N ASP A 134 -18.82 -16.74 -4.43
CA ASP A 134 -20.08 -16.14 -3.98
C ASP A 134 -20.20 -16.09 -2.44
N PHE A 135 -19.11 -16.38 -1.73
CA PHE A 135 -19.11 -16.32 -0.28
C PHE A 135 -19.31 -14.87 0.19
N ARG A 136 -20.36 -14.66 1.00
CA ARG A 136 -20.68 -13.36 1.61
C ARG A 136 -20.42 -13.42 3.10
N PRO A 137 -19.43 -12.66 3.59
CA PRO A 137 -19.18 -12.53 5.03
C PRO A 137 -20.39 -11.91 5.73
N LYS A 138 -20.64 -12.33 6.99
CA LYS A 138 -21.72 -11.77 7.83
C LYS A 138 -21.34 -10.43 8.47
N ALA A 139 -20.07 -10.06 8.44
CA ALA A 139 -19.55 -8.85 9.05
C ALA A 139 -18.31 -8.36 8.30
N ASN A 140 -18.06 -7.05 8.42
CA ASN A 140 -16.84 -6.44 7.98
C ASN A 140 -15.65 -6.89 8.82
N ALA A 141 -14.48 -7.04 8.20
CA ALA A 141 -13.22 -7.20 8.91
C ALA A 141 -13.01 -6.07 9.93
N SER A 142 -12.39 -6.37 11.06
CA SER A 142 -12.27 -5.39 12.16
C SER A 142 -11.51 -4.13 11.75
N VAL A 143 -10.56 -4.21 10.82
CA VAL A 143 -9.84 -3.05 10.27
C VAL A 143 -10.75 -2.07 9.53
N LEU A 144 -11.85 -2.55 8.93
CA LEU A 144 -12.79 -1.67 8.21
C LEU A 144 -13.69 -0.85 9.14
N LYS A 145 -13.98 -1.34 10.34
CA LYS A 145 -14.90 -0.68 11.26
C LYS A 145 -14.54 0.79 11.54
N PRO A 146 -13.30 1.12 11.95
CA PRO A 146 -12.91 2.52 12.19
C PRO A 146 -12.91 3.35 10.89
N LEU A 147 -12.57 2.77 9.74
CA LEU A 147 -12.57 3.47 8.46
C LEU A 147 -13.99 3.86 8.04
N LEU A 148 -14.95 2.92 8.13
CA LEU A 148 -16.36 3.17 7.84
C LEU A 148 -16.97 4.17 8.84
N ALA A 149 -16.65 4.04 10.13
CA ALA A 149 -17.07 5.01 11.15
C ALA A 149 -16.50 6.41 10.90
N ALA A 150 -15.33 6.51 10.26
CA ALA A 150 -14.74 7.77 9.81
C ALA A 150 -15.34 8.31 8.51
N GLY A 151 -16.30 7.60 7.91
CA GLY A 151 -17.04 8.04 6.70
C GLY A 151 -16.46 7.56 5.37
N ALA A 152 -15.56 6.55 5.37
CA ALA A 152 -15.11 5.90 4.15
C ALA A 152 -16.26 5.12 3.47
N VAL A 153 -16.18 4.99 2.15
CA VAL A 153 -17.10 4.20 1.33
C VAL A 153 -16.35 3.02 0.73
N VAL A 154 -16.82 1.78 0.96
CA VAL A 154 -16.25 0.62 0.26
C VAL A 154 -16.54 0.73 -1.21
N MET A 155 -15.50 0.91 -2.04
CA MET A 155 -15.65 1.09 -3.48
C MET A 155 -15.91 -0.22 -4.22
N GLY A 156 -15.41 -1.34 -3.67
CA GLY A 156 -15.50 -2.66 -4.27
C GLY A 156 -14.37 -3.57 -3.79
N LYS A 157 -14.30 -4.76 -4.39
CA LYS A 157 -13.29 -5.78 -4.07
C LYS A 157 -12.24 -5.84 -5.18
N THR A 158 -10.97 -5.68 -4.82
CA THR A 158 -9.87 -5.73 -5.79
C THR A 158 -9.40 -7.14 -6.05
N ASN A 159 -9.03 -7.41 -7.31
CA ASN A 159 -8.47 -8.69 -7.73
C ASN A 159 -7.07 -8.91 -7.11
N LEU A 160 -6.63 -10.16 -7.04
CA LEU A 160 -5.42 -10.55 -6.33
C LEU A 160 -4.86 -11.86 -6.88
N HIS A 161 -3.66 -12.22 -6.49
CA HIS A 161 -3.15 -13.57 -6.68
C HIS A 161 -4.00 -14.57 -5.87
N GLU A 162 -4.41 -15.68 -6.48
CA GLU A 162 -5.31 -16.66 -5.84
C GLU A 162 -4.79 -17.06 -4.46
N LEU A 163 -5.68 -17.08 -3.46
CA LEU A 163 -5.39 -17.40 -2.06
C LEU A 163 -4.25 -16.58 -1.44
N SER A 164 -3.88 -15.44 -2.03
CA SER A 164 -2.71 -14.65 -1.66
C SER A 164 -1.35 -15.40 -1.77
N LEU A 165 -1.30 -16.55 -2.46
CA LEU A 165 -0.16 -17.48 -2.52
C LEU A 165 0.86 -17.16 -3.62
N GLY A 166 1.08 -15.88 -3.94
CA GLY A 166 2.09 -15.51 -4.94
C GLY A 166 2.25 -14.01 -5.11
N TRP A 167 3.21 -13.61 -5.94
CA TRP A 167 3.65 -12.21 -6.09
C TRP A 167 3.35 -11.60 -7.45
N THR A 168 2.54 -12.26 -8.31
CA THR A 168 2.30 -11.80 -9.69
C THR A 168 0.91 -11.24 -9.93
N SER A 169 -0.07 -11.61 -9.08
CA SER A 169 -1.51 -11.35 -9.30
C SER A 169 -2.02 -11.91 -10.63
N ASN A 170 -1.37 -12.99 -11.10
CA ASN A 170 -1.86 -13.81 -12.21
C ASN A 170 -2.90 -14.79 -11.65
N ASN A 171 -4.19 -14.49 -11.81
CA ASN A 171 -5.28 -15.27 -11.25
C ASN A 171 -6.01 -16.06 -12.34
N ALA A 172 -5.94 -17.39 -12.27
CA ALA A 172 -6.57 -18.25 -13.27
C ALA A 172 -8.11 -18.22 -13.24
N THR A 173 -8.71 -17.89 -12.08
CA THR A 173 -10.18 -17.87 -11.91
C THR A 173 -10.80 -16.56 -12.37
N PHE A 174 -10.17 -15.43 -12.08
CA PHE A 174 -10.70 -14.07 -12.32
C PHE A 174 -9.87 -13.27 -13.33
N GLY A 175 -8.88 -13.89 -13.96
CA GLY A 175 -7.96 -13.26 -14.92
C GLY A 175 -6.79 -12.55 -14.25
N ALA A 176 -5.71 -12.39 -15.00
CA ALA A 176 -4.53 -11.67 -14.55
C ALA A 176 -4.83 -10.19 -14.33
N VAL A 177 -4.18 -9.60 -13.33
CA VAL A 177 -4.15 -8.15 -13.14
C VAL A 177 -3.00 -7.57 -13.96
N HIS A 178 -3.24 -6.47 -14.67
CA HIS A 178 -2.31 -5.85 -15.60
C HIS A 178 -1.67 -4.59 -14.99
N ASN A 179 -0.35 -4.44 -15.17
CA ASN A 179 0.38 -3.28 -14.66
C ASN A 179 0.01 -2.01 -15.45
N PRO A 180 -0.36 -0.90 -14.82
CA PRO A 180 -0.75 0.31 -15.54
C PRO A 180 0.41 1.02 -16.26
N TYR A 181 1.67 0.70 -15.95
CA TYR A 181 2.84 1.19 -16.69
C TYR A 181 3.14 0.41 -17.96
N ASP A 182 2.81 -0.90 -17.96
CA ASP A 182 2.88 -1.79 -19.12
C ASP A 182 1.91 -2.96 -18.94
N PRO A 183 0.73 -2.94 -19.62
CA PRO A 183 -0.28 -3.98 -19.45
C PRO A 183 0.13 -5.41 -19.83
N ALA A 184 1.27 -5.59 -20.49
CA ALA A 184 1.84 -6.93 -20.73
C ALA A 184 2.56 -7.52 -19.52
N ARG A 185 2.69 -6.75 -18.43
CA ARG A 185 3.48 -7.10 -17.25
C ARG A 185 2.63 -7.24 -15.99
N ILE A 186 3.18 -7.96 -15.03
CA ILE A 186 2.58 -8.12 -13.70
C ILE A 186 2.60 -6.80 -12.93
N PRO A 187 1.59 -6.52 -12.07
CA PRO A 187 1.62 -5.39 -11.15
C PRO A 187 2.34 -5.70 -9.83
N GLY A 188 2.90 -6.91 -9.69
CA GLY A 188 3.26 -7.47 -8.41
C GLY A 188 2.05 -8.08 -7.68
N GLY A 189 2.29 -8.70 -6.53
CA GLY A 189 1.25 -9.41 -5.77
C GLY A 189 1.62 -9.65 -4.30
N SER A 190 0.67 -10.21 -3.61
CA SER A 190 -0.67 -10.68 -4.03
C SER A 190 -1.71 -9.56 -4.18
N SER A 191 -1.47 -8.31 -3.69
CA SER A 191 -2.45 -7.20 -3.71
C SER A 191 -2.38 -6.37 -5.01
N GLY A 192 -2.17 -7.01 -6.19
CA GLY A 192 -1.99 -6.31 -7.45
C GLY A 192 -3.16 -5.43 -7.85
N GLY A 193 -4.40 -5.92 -7.68
CA GLY A 193 -5.59 -5.13 -8.00
C GLY A 193 -5.71 -3.85 -7.15
N SER A 194 -5.36 -3.93 -5.85
CA SER A 194 -5.33 -2.74 -4.98
C SER A 194 -4.27 -1.73 -5.46
N ALA A 195 -3.08 -2.21 -5.82
CA ALA A 195 -2.02 -1.35 -6.34
C ALA A 195 -2.41 -0.72 -7.69
N VAL A 196 -2.97 -1.51 -8.62
CA VAL A 196 -3.41 -1.01 -9.93
C VAL A 196 -4.53 0.03 -9.77
N ALA A 197 -5.50 -0.19 -8.89
CA ALA A 197 -6.57 0.77 -8.63
C ALA A 197 -6.02 2.14 -8.18
N VAL A 198 -4.98 2.16 -7.34
CA VAL A 198 -4.34 3.41 -6.88
C VAL A 198 -3.43 4.01 -7.95
N ALA A 199 -2.58 3.22 -8.59
CA ALA A 199 -1.62 3.69 -9.59
C ALA A 199 -2.32 4.25 -10.83
N ALA A 200 -3.40 3.58 -11.30
CA ALA A 200 -4.23 4.05 -12.40
C ALA A 200 -5.22 5.15 -11.99
N ARG A 201 -5.17 5.65 -10.76
CA ARG A 201 -6.04 6.72 -10.23
C ARG A 201 -7.53 6.39 -10.26
N MET A 202 -7.89 5.11 -10.13
CA MET A 202 -9.26 4.65 -9.90
C MET A 202 -9.67 4.86 -8.43
N ALA A 203 -8.69 5.06 -7.54
CA ALA A 203 -8.86 5.41 -6.13
C ALA A 203 -7.61 6.12 -5.61
N PRO A 204 -7.71 6.97 -4.57
CA PRO A 204 -6.54 7.63 -3.98
C PRO A 204 -5.77 6.75 -3.00
N LEU A 205 -6.47 5.80 -2.36
CA LEU A 205 -6.01 4.92 -1.31
C LEU A 205 -6.71 3.57 -1.46
N ALA A 206 -6.05 2.45 -1.16
CA ALA A 206 -6.63 1.11 -1.15
C ALA A 206 -6.17 0.30 0.05
N ILE A 207 -7.00 -0.68 0.45
CA ILE A 207 -6.65 -1.68 1.46
C ILE A 207 -6.03 -2.89 0.79
N ALA A 208 -4.90 -3.32 1.32
CA ALA A 208 -4.11 -4.47 0.91
C ALA A 208 -3.76 -5.33 2.13
N GLU A 209 -3.11 -6.45 1.91
CA GLU A 209 -2.66 -7.36 2.97
C GLU A 209 -1.29 -7.94 2.56
N ASP A 210 -0.40 -8.19 3.53
CA ASP A 210 0.98 -8.61 3.35
C ASP A 210 1.37 -9.70 4.35
N THR A 211 1.69 -10.88 3.85
CA THR A 211 2.33 -11.95 4.62
C THR A 211 3.83 -11.91 4.38
N ILE A 212 4.24 -11.98 3.10
CA ILE A 212 5.64 -11.96 2.64
C ILE A 212 5.73 -11.00 1.45
N GLY A 213 5.55 -9.69 1.67
CA GLY A 213 5.73 -8.68 0.64
C GLY A 213 4.48 -8.29 -0.16
N SER A 214 3.29 -8.80 0.16
CA SER A 214 2.10 -8.61 -0.70
C SER A 214 1.48 -7.19 -0.68
N ILE A 215 1.99 -6.26 0.13
CA ILE A 215 1.81 -4.80 0.00
C ILE A 215 3.02 -4.20 -0.73
N ARG A 216 4.22 -4.61 -0.34
CA ARG A 216 5.50 -4.00 -0.69
C ARG A 216 5.91 -4.24 -2.14
N ILE A 217 5.75 -5.47 -2.63
CA ILE A 217 6.04 -5.83 -4.02
C ILE A 217 5.12 -5.07 -4.99
N PRO A 218 3.77 -5.10 -4.85
CA PRO A 218 2.92 -4.34 -5.76
C PRO A 218 3.07 -2.81 -5.59
N ALA A 219 3.41 -2.29 -4.39
CA ALA A 219 3.76 -0.88 -4.25
C ALA A 219 4.98 -0.51 -5.11
N ALA A 220 6.05 -1.32 -5.05
CA ALA A 220 7.27 -1.09 -5.83
C ALA A 220 7.02 -1.17 -7.34
N MET A 221 6.28 -2.19 -7.81
CA MET A 221 6.04 -2.44 -9.24
C MET A 221 4.99 -1.51 -9.85
N CYS A 222 4.16 -0.86 -9.02
CA CYS A 222 3.17 0.11 -9.47
C CYS A 222 3.51 1.57 -9.10
N GLY A 223 4.72 1.82 -8.57
CA GLY A 223 5.20 3.17 -8.26
C GLY A 223 4.42 3.88 -7.17
N LEU A 224 4.09 3.16 -6.09
CA LEU A 224 3.28 3.63 -4.98
C LEU A 224 4.05 3.66 -3.66
N CYS A 225 3.48 4.38 -2.69
CA CYS A 225 3.79 4.23 -1.28
C CYS A 225 2.97 3.06 -0.71
N GLY A 226 3.63 2.16 0.05
CA GLY A 226 2.98 1.04 0.70
C GLY A 226 3.47 0.89 2.14
N LEU A 227 2.56 0.73 3.09
CA LEU A 227 2.91 0.47 4.49
C LEU A 227 2.49 -0.93 4.88
N ARG A 228 3.48 -1.78 5.22
CA ARG A 228 3.27 -2.94 6.06
C ARG A 228 3.49 -2.50 7.51
N PRO A 229 2.45 -2.39 8.36
CA PRO A 229 2.65 -2.02 9.75
C PRO A 229 3.33 -3.13 10.55
N THR A 230 3.85 -2.78 11.73
CA THR A 230 4.26 -3.75 12.75
C THR A 230 3.18 -4.81 12.93
N TYR A 231 3.57 -6.08 13.04
CA TYR A 231 2.61 -7.15 13.29
C TYR A 231 1.76 -6.86 14.54
N GLY A 232 0.43 -6.98 14.37
CA GLY A 232 -0.54 -6.71 15.44
C GLY A 232 -0.89 -5.24 15.66
N ARG A 233 -0.31 -4.30 14.88
CA ARG A 233 -0.69 -2.88 14.95
C ARG A 233 -2.12 -2.63 14.50
N TYR A 234 -2.57 -3.31 13.46
CA TYR A 234 -3.96 -3.29 12.99
C TYR A 234 -4.61 -4.65 13.25
N PRO A 235 -5.93 -4.70 13.50
CA PRO A 235 -6.63 -5.96 13.69
C PRO A 235 -6.70 -6.75 12.38
N ASN A 236 -6.49 -8.07 12.46
CA ASN A 236 -6.52 -9.01 11.33
C ASN A 236 -7.79 -9.88 11.28
N ASP A 237 -8.74 -9.70 12.19
CA ASP A 237 -9.98 -10.51 12.16
C ASP A 237 -10.77 -10.25 10.88
N GLY A 238 -11.27 -11.32 10.27
CA GLY A 238 -12.02 -11.23 9.01
C GLY A 238 -11.13 -11.07 7.78
N ILE A 239 -9.84 -11.39 7.90
CA ILE A 239 -8.89 -11.47 6.78
C ILE A 239 -8.54 -12.94 6.58
N MET A 240 -8.58 -13.43 5.33
CA MET A 240 -8.21 -14.80 5.06
C MET A 240 -6.71 -15.00 5.28
N PRO A 241 -6.31 -15.90 6.21
CA PRO A 241 -4.92 -16.00 6.64
C PRO A 241 -4.07 -16.90 5.71
N LEU A 242 -2.76 -16.63 5.67
CA LEU A 242 -1.74 -17.58 5.19
C LEU A 242 -0.97 -18.21 6.35
N SER A 243 -0.86 -17.52 7.46
CA SER A 243 -0.23 -18.02 8.68
C SER A 243 -1.10 -17.72 9.89
N ASN A 244 -0.98 -18.54 10.92
CA ASN A 244 -1.76 -18.36 12.14
C ASN A 244 -1.03 -17.41 13.08
N ASP A 245 -1.49 -16.17 13.16
CA ASP A 245 -1.01 -15.15 14.09
C ASP A 245 0.51 -14.85 14.03
N LYS A 246 1.14 -14.92 12.85
CA LYS A 246 2.58 -14.67 12.76
C LYS A 246 3.02 -13.62 11.78
N PHE A 247 2.43 -13.57 10.57
CA PHE A 247 2.97 -12.74 9.50
C PHE A 247 1.94 -11.86 8.81
N ASP A 248 0.68 -12.34 8.70
CA ASP A 248 -0.36 -11.63 7.95
C ASP A 248 -0.63 -10.27 8.57
N GLN A 249 -0.57 -9.22 7.78
CA GLN A 249 -0.82 -7.88 8.23
C GLN A 249 -1.52 -7.06 7.14
N VAL A 250 -2.70 -6.54 7.45
CA VAL A 250 -3.38 -5.59 6.58
C VAL A 250 -2.67 -4.24 6.60
N GLY A 251 -2.71 -3.52 5.48
CA GLY A 251 -2.14 -2.17 5.41
C GLY A 251 -2.56 -1.41 4.16
N PRO A 252 -2.26 -0.11 4.08
CA PRO A 252 -2.63 0.75 2.98
C PRO A 252 -1.62 0.76 1.83
N LEU A 253 -2.15 1.02 0.63
CA LEU A 253 -1.45 1.48 -0.56
C LEU A 253 -1.96 2.87 -0.94
N ALA A 254 -1.08 3.82 -1.20
CA ALA A 254 -1.43 5.17 -1.60
C ALA A 254 -0.36 5.81 -2.50
N ARG A 255 -0.62 6.99 -3.05
CA ARG A 255 0.38 7.75 -3.80
C ARG A 255 1.28 8.60 -2.90
N THR A 256 0.86 8.87 -1.67
CA THR A 256 1.58 9.72 -0.72
C THR A 256 1.72 9.06 0.64
N VAL A 257 2.77 9.40 1.38
CA VAL A 257 2.96 8.96 2.76
C VAL A 257 1.95 9.65 3.68
N GLU A 258 1.51 10.86 3.36
CA GLU A 258 0.45 11.56 4.07
C GLU A 258 -0.85 10.74 4.11
N ASP A 259 -1.22 10.11 2.99
CA ASP A 259 -2.42 9.26 2.91
C ASP A 259 -2.25 7.94 3.68
N LEU A 260 -1.02 7.35 3.70
CA LEU A 260 -0.71 6.20 4.55
C LEU A 260 -0.83 6.58 6.04
N ALA A 261 -0.34 7.75 6.42
CA ALA A 261 -0.44 8.26 7.79
C ALA A 261 -1.88 8.59 8.19
N LEU A 262 -2.68 9.09 7.27
CA LEU A 262 -4.12 9.29 7.46
C LEU A 262 -4.81 7.96 7.77
N PHE A 263 -4.55 6.92 6.97
CA PHE A 263 -5.06 5.57 7.20
C PHE A 263 -4.65 5.04 8.58
N ASP A 264 -3.35 5.09 8.90
CA ASP A 264 -2.80 4.66 10.19
C ASP A 264 -3.50 5.33 11.36
N SER A 265 -3.68 6.65 11.30
CA SER A 265 -4.30 7.42 12.37
C SER A 265 -5.78 7.07 12.59
N VAL A 266 -6.50 6.72 11.51
CA VAL A 266 -7.92 6.32 11.62
C VAL A 266 -8.05 4.90 12.18
N VAL A 267 -7.22 3.96 11.70
CA VAL A 267 -7.29 2.57 12.17
C VAL A 267 -6.85 2.42 13.62
N THR A 268 -5.79 3.12 14.02
CA THR A 268 -5.25 3.05 15.39
C THR A 268 -5.96 3.97 16.38
N GLY A 269 -6.67 4.98 15.90
CA GLY A 269 -7.21 6.06 16.75
C GLY A 269 -6.14 7.06 17.23
N ASP A 270 -4.87 6.92 16.83
CA ASP A 270 -3.82 7.88 17.19
C ASP A 270 -3.93 9.14 16.32
N MET A 271 -4.47 10.17 16.93
CA MET A 271 -4.74 11.48 16.31
C MET A 271 -3.62 12.48 16.50
N SER A 272 -2.49 12.09 17.08
CA SER A 272 -1.34 12.95 17.28
C SER A 272 -0.84 13.49 15.93
N PRO A 273 -0.48 14.77 15.82
CA PRO A 273 0.12 15.32 14.59
C PRO A 273 1.35 14.52 14.18
N LEU A 274 1.41 14.15 12.91
CA LEU A 274 2.59 13.53 12.34
C LEU A 274 3.38 14.60 11.57
N LEU A 275 4.56 14.93 12.07
CA LEU A 275 5.45 15.90 11.44
C LEU A 275 6.52 15.17 10.64
N ALA A 276 6.94 15.76 9.53
CA ALA A 276 8.06 15.26 8.75
C ALA A 276 9.36 15.33 9.56
N ALA A 277 10.12 14.24 9.61
CA ALA A 277 11.38 14.19 10.34
C ALA A 277 12.46 15.04 9.66
N ASP A 278 13.35 15.65 10.44
CA ASP A 278 14.61 16.18 9.89
C ASP A 278 15.50 15.01 9.47
N LEU A 279 15.96 15.02 8.22
CA LEU A 279 16.83 13.97 7.69
C LEU A 279 18.30 14.15 8.09
N LYS A 280 18.68 15.31 8.59
CA LYS A 280 20.07 15.59 8.97
C LYS A 280 20.52 14.69 10.12
N GLY A 281 21.52 13.87 9.84
CA GLY A 281 22.08 12.95 10.83
C GLY A 281 21.27 11.66 11.04
N VAL A 282 20.14 11.48 10.34
CA VAL A 282 19.42 10.20 10.32
C VAL A 282 20.34 9.14 9.72
N ARG A 283 20.46 8.00 10.38
CA ARG A 283 21.32 6.90 9.96
C ARG A 283 20.47 5.75 9.41
N ILE A 284 20.66 5.44 8.13
CA ILE A 284 19.96 4.33 7.43
C ILE A 284 21.00 3.28 7.04
N GLY A 285 20.73 2.02 7.42
CA GLY A 285 21.57 0.88 7.09
C GLY A 285 21.35 0.40 5.66
N VAL A 286 22.42 -0.04 5.02
CA VAL A 286 22.39 -0.71 3.72
C VAL A 286 23.28 -1.94 3.83
N ALA A 287 22.71 -3.12 3.59
CA ALA A 287 23.40 -4.39 3.67
C ALA A 287 23.61 -4.98 2.26
N ASP A 288 24.82 -5.47 2.00
CA ASP A 288 25.19 -6.03 0.70
C ASP A 288 24.37 -7.27 0.33
N PHE A 289 23.92 -8.05 1.33
CA PHE A 289 23.01 -9.18 1.15
C PHE A 289 21.74 -8.81 0.33
N PHE A 290 21.09 -7.66 0.64
CA PHE A 290 19.88 -7.23 -0.05
C PHE A 290 20.16 -6.58 -1.42
N LEU A 291 21.42 -6.20 -1.67
CA LEU A 291 21.85 -5.61 -2.94
C LEU A 291 22.50 -6.64 -3.88
N ALA A 292 22.72 -7.87 -3.42
CA ALA A 292 23.32 -8.93 -4.23
C ALA A 292 22.36 -9.35 -5.37
N ASP A 293 22.94 -9.62 -6.54
CA ASP A 293 22.26 -10.19 -7.71
C ASP A 293 21.03 -9.40 -8.19
N LEU A 294 21.02 -8.09 -8.02
CA LEU A 294 19.96 -7.24 -8.52
C LEU A 294 20.03 -7.10 -10.06
N ASP A 295 18.87 -6.96 -10.69
CA ASP A 295 18.80 -6.48 -12.06
C ASP A 295 19.58 -5.14 -12.19
N PRO A 296 20.34 -4.92 -13.28
CA PRO A 296 21.16 -3.70 -13.44
C PRO A 296 20.36 -2.39 -13.31
N GLU A 297 19.11 -2.34 -13.77
CA GLU A 297 18.28 -1.14 -13.65
C GLU A 297 17.78 -0.94 -12.20
N VAL A 298 17.46 -2.04 -11.48
CA VAL A 298 17.11 -1.98 -10.05
C VAL A 298 18.30 -1.50 -9.23
N GLU A 299 19.50 -2.05 -9.48
CA GLU A 299 20.73 -1.60 -8.80
C GLU A 299 21.01 -0.13 -9.08
N ARG A 300 20.96 0.29 -10.34
CA ARG A 300 21.19 1.69 -10.73
C ARG A 300 20.23 2.64 -10.03
N LEU A 301 18.93 2.35 -10.04
CA LEU A 301 17.89 3.20 -9.42
C LEU A 301 18.00 3.21 -7.90
N THR A 302 18.36 2.07 -7.30
CA THR A 302 18.64 2.00 -5.85
C THR A 302 19.80 2.90 -5.48
N ASN A 303 20.91 2.87 -6.22
CA ASN A 303 22.06 3.74 -5.96
C ASN A 303 21.71 5.22 -6.14
N VAL A 304 20.97 5.60 -7.20
CA VAL A 304 20.49 6.97 -7.40
C VAL A 304 19.59 7.42 -6.23
N ALA A 305 18.70 6.56 -5.74
CA ALA A 305 17.86 6.87 -4.61
C ALA A 305 18.68 7.09 -3.33
N LEU A 306 19.66 6.22 -3.05
CA LEU A 306 20.57 6.36 -1.90
C LEU A 306 21.39 7.66 -1.98
N ASP A 307 21.82 8.07 -3.18
CA ASP A 307 22.55 9.33 -3.38
C ASP A 307 21.66 10.55 -3.12
N ARG A 308 20.39 10.51 -3.53
CA ARG A 308 19.41 11.56 -3.19
C ARG A 308 19.20 11.68 -1.69
N LEU A 309 19.15 10.54 -0.97
CA LEU A 309 19.02 10.53 0.48
C LEU A 309 20.26 11.13 1.16
N ARG A 310 21.49 10.80 0.68
CA ARG A 310 22.72 11.44 1.16
C ARG A 310 22.71 12.94 0.96
N ALA A 311 22.28 13.40 -0.23
CA ALA A 311 22.16 14.82 -0.53
C ALA A 311 21.14 15.54 0.37
N ALA A 312 20.11 14.81 0.85
CA ALA A 312 19.12 15.32 1.81
C ALA A 312 19.60 15.28 3.28
N GLY A 313 20.82 14.81 3.57
CA GLY A 313 21.41 14.80 4.90
C GLY A 313 21.40 13.45 5.62
N VAL A 314 20.90 12.38 4.98
CA VAL A 314 20.90 11.02 5.55
C VAL A 314 22.34 10.44 5.54
N THR A 315 22.74 9.85 6.65
CA THR A 315 23.95 9.07 6.74
C THR A 315 23.68 7.61 6.34
N ILE A 316 24.19 7.19 5.18
CA ILE A 316 24.09 5.79 4.76
C ILE A 316 25.20 4.98 5.44
N VAL A 317 24.81 4.00 6.26
CA VAL A 317 25.68 3.10 7.00
C VAL A 317 25.74 1.76 6.26
N ARG A 318 26.85 1.48 5.58
CA ARG A 318 27.08 0.16 4.97
C ARG A 318 27.55 -0.82 6.04
N ALA A 319 26.71 -1.82 6.31
CA ALA A 319 27.00 -2.90 7.23
C ALA A 319 26.14 -4.10 6.87
N ASP A 320 26.75 -5.23 6.53
CA ASP A 320 25.99 -6.42 6.16
C ASP A 320 25.26 -6.98 7.39
N VAL A 321 24.10 -7.59 7.14
CA VAL A 321 23.27 -8.18 8.18
C VAL A 321 23.91 -9.46 8.74
N PRO A 322 23.64 -9.81 10.01
CA PRO A 322 24.08 -11.09 10.58
C PRO A 322 23.60 -12.30 9.76
N ASP A 323 24.35 -13.39 9.79
CA ASP A 323 24.03 -14.59 8.99
C ASP A 323 22.67 -15.19 9.32
N GLU A 324 22.24 -15.10 10.57
CA GLU A 324 20.88 -15.53 10.97
C GLU A 324 19.79 -14.80 10.20
N VAL A 325 19.99 -13.52 9.89
CA VAL A 325 19.01 -12.68 9.18
C VAL A 325 18.87 -13.13 7.73
N LYS A 326 19.92 -13.66 7.12
CA LYS A 326 19.93 -14.16 5.73
C LYS A 326 18.97 -15.34 5.53
N ALA A 327 18.64 -16.07 6.59
CA ALA A 327 17.68 -17.18 6.58
C ALA A 327 16.20 -16.74 6.67
N ALA A 328 15.89 -15.44 6.73
CA ALA A 328 14.54 -14.94 6.95
C ALA A 328 13.53 -15.46 5.92
N PHE A 329 13.90 -15.57 4.64
CA PHE A 329 13.04 -16.08 3.59
C PHE A 329 12.66 -17.55 3.78
N GLU A 330 13.65 -18.41 4.04
CA GLU A 330 13.43 -19.85 4.28
C GLU A 330 12.55 -20.06 5.53
N VAL A 331 12.89 -19.38 6.62
CA VAL A 331 12.17 -19.49 7.89
C VAL A 331 10.72 -19.04 7.75
N THR A 332 10.47 -17.92 7.06
CA THR A 332 9.11 -17.41 6.87
C THR A 332 8.28 -18.35 6.01
N ARG A 333 8.84 -18.87 4.91
CA ARG A 333 8.18 -19.86 4.05
C ARG A 333 7.90 -21.15 4.80
N GLY A 334 8.86 -21.68 5.57
CA GLY A 334 8.71 -22.92 6.33
C GLY A 334 7.60 -22.82 7.38
N ILE A 335 7.48 -21.69 8.09
CA ILE A 335 6.39 -21.45 9.04
C ILE A 335 5.06 -21.35 8.30
N THR A 336 4.99 -20.54 7.21
CA THR A 336 3.76 -20.38 6.41
C THR A 336 3.28 -21.74 5.88
N ALA A 337 4.16 -22.53 5.27
CA ALA A 337 3.82 -23.87 4.77
C ALA A 337 3.29 -24.81 5.88
N SER A 338 3.80 -24.67 7.10
CA SER A 338 3.39 -25.50 8.25
C SER A 338 2.01 -25.08 8.78
N GLU A 339 1.66 -23.80 8.70
CA GLU A 339 0.44 -23.25 9.31
C GLU A 339 -0.71 -23.06 8.33
N PHE A 340 -0.45 -22.94 7.04
CA PHE A 340 -1.39 -22.51 6.01
C PHE A 340 -2.72 -23.29 6.04
N ARG A 341 -2.66 -24.63 5.94
CA ARG A 341 -3.87 -25.48 5.92
C ARG A 341 -4.72 -25.25 7.15
N ALA A 342 -4.12 -25.36 8.34
CA ALA A 342 -4.84 -25.20 9.61
C ALA A 342 -5.44 -23.80 9.77
N SER A 343 -4.73 -22.76 9.29
CA SER A 343 -5.20 -21.37 9.32
C SER A 343 -6.43 -21.18 8.43
N ILE A 344 -6.41 -21.73 7.20
CA ILE A 344 -7.56 -21.68 6.28
C ILE A 344 -8.75 -22.46 6.84
N GLU A 345 -8.54 -23.68 7.34
CA GLU A 345 -9.62 -24.50 7.94
C GLU A 345 -10.29 -23.78 9.11
N ALA A 346 -9.48 -23.18 10.00
CA ALA A 346 -10.00 -22.38 11.11
C ALA A 346 -10.79 -21.16 10.64
N PHE A 347 -10.32 -20.46 9.62
CA PHE A 347 -11.04 -19.32 9.02
C PHE A 347 -12.38 -19.78 8.42
N LEU A 348 -12.38 -20.80 7.56
CA LEU A 348 -13.60 -21.31 6.93
C LEU A 348 -14.65 -21.72 7.97
N LEU A 349 -14.22 -22.39 9.03
CA LEU A 349 -15.08 -22.76 10.16
C LEU A 349 -15.64 -21.52 10.89
N ALA A 350 -14.80 -20.58 11.24
CA ALA A 350 -15.19 -19.34 11.94
C ALA A 350 -16.17 -18.49 11.12
N GLN A 351 -16.02 -18.50 9.78
CA GLN A 351 -16.93 -17.80 8.87
C GLN A 351 -18.23 -18.58 8.62
N GLY A 352 -18.35 -19.82 9.09
CA GLY A 352 -19.52 -20.69 8.90
C GLY A 352 -19.73 -21.05 7.43
N THR A 353 -18.67 -21.18 6.65
CA THR A 353 -18.75 -21.63 5.25
C THR A 353 -19.04 -23.13 5.20
N ARG A 354 -19.65 -23.58 4.07
CA ARG A 354 -19.81 -25.01 3.77
C ARG A 354 -18.64 -25.54 2.91
N VAL A 355 -17.70 -24.69 2.54
CA VAL A 355 -16.56 -25.03 1.72
C VAL A 355 -15.49 -25.64 2.63
N SER A 356 -15.01 -26.85 2.31
CA SER A 356 -13.86 -27.46 2.96
C SER A 356 -12.55 -27.06 2.26
N PHE A 357 -11.42 -27.30 2.96
CA PHE A 357 -10.10 -27.11 2.37
C PHE A 357 -9.90 -27.97 1.10
N GLU A 358 -10.37 -29.21 1.12
CA GLU A 358 -10.29 -30.15 -0.02
C GLU A 358 -11.09 -29.65 -1.21
N GLN A 359 -12.28 -29.12 -1.01
CA GLN A 359 -13.08 -28.51 -2.08
C GLN A 359 -12.38 -27.28 -2.66
N MET A 360 -11.79 -26.46 -1.80
CA MET A 360 -11.01 -25.29 -2.23
C MET A 360 -9.78 -25.71 -3.05
N ALA A 361 -9.02 -26.71 -2.58
CA ALA A 361 -7.85 -27.26 -3.27
C ALA A 361 -8.21 -27.89 -4.62
N ALA A 362 -9.36 -28.58 -4.71
CA ALA A 362 -9.83 -29.19 -5.96
C ALA A 362 -10.14 -28.14 -7.06
N LEU A 363 -10.62 -26.96 -6.66
CA LEU A 363 -11.00 -25.85 -7.55
C LEU A 363 -9.87 -24.83 -7.77
N ALA A 364 -8.75 -24.98 -7.08
CA ALA A 364 -7.61 -24.08 -7.22
C ALA A 364 -6.96 -24.15 -8.61
N ALA A 365 -6.22 -23.11 -8.98
CA ALA A 365 -5.43 -23.06 -10.19
C ALA A 365 -4.40 -24.22 -10.25
N PRO A 366 -4.01 -24.68 -11.46
CA PRO A 366 -3.11 -25.84 -11.61
C PRO A 366 -1.78 -25.70 -10.86
N ASP A 367 -1.20 -24.51 -10.84
CA ASP A 367 0.05 -24.18 -10.15
C ASP A 367 -0.09 -24.23 -8.61
N HIS A 368 -1.28 -23.98 -8.08
CA HIS A 368 -1.58 -24.05 -6.65
C HIS A 368 -1.96 -25.48 -6.19
N LYS A 369 -2.50 -26.31 -7.07
CA LYS A 369 -2.95 -27.66 -6.69
C LYS A 369 -1.85 -28.49 -6.03
N ALA A 370 -0.64 -28.46 -6.58
CA ALA A 370 0.49 -29.19 -6.03
C ALA A 370 0.87 -28.70 -4.63
N LEU A 371 0.87 -27.37 -4.43
CA LEU A 371 1.14 -26.76 -3.13
C LEU A 371 0.07 -27.10 -2.09
N LEU A 372 -1.22 -27.02 -2.48
CA LEU A 372 -2.34 -27.31 -1.60
C LEU A 372 -2.48 -28.81 -1.25
N ALA A 373 -2.03 -29.70 -2.16
CA ALA A 373 -1.99 -31.14 -1.93
C ALA A 373 -0.77 -31.60 -1.12
N ALA A 374 0.26 -30.76 -0.98
CA ALA A 374 1.46 -31.09 -0.25
C ALA A 374 1.17 -31.27 1.25
N ALA A 375 1.76 -32.31 1.86
CA ALA A 375 1.74 -32.44 3.30
C ALA A 375 2.52 -31.29 3.96
N PRO A 376 2.03 -30.75 5.08
CA PRO A 376 2.79 -29.72 5.80
C PRO A 376 4.14 -30.31 6.28
N PRO A 377 5.16 -29.46 6.46
CA PRO A 377 6.42 -29.88 7.05
C PRO A 377 6.21 -30.60 8.39
N PRO A 378 7.08 -31.56 8.76
CA PRO A 378 6.96 -32.25 10.05
C PRO A 378 7.11 -31.28 11.22
N ARG A 379 6.47 -31.58 12.34
CA ARG A 379 6.47 -30.73 13.55
C ARG A 379 7.88 -30.35 14.00
N SER A 380 8.83 -31.26 13.89
CA SER A 380 10.24 -31.00 14.24
C SER A 380 10.89 -29.90 13.39
N ALA A 381 10.56 -29.83 12.09
CA ALA A 381 11.03 -28.75 11.21
C ALA A 381 10.39 -27.40 11.59
N TYR A 382 9.09 -27.40 11.87
CA TYR A 382 8.39 -26.20 12.35
C TYR A 382 9.00 -25.64 13.62
N ASP A 383 9.30 -26.50 14.61
CA ASP A 383 9.92 -26.07 15.88
C ASP A 383 11.31 -25.45 15.66
N VAL A 384 12.09 -25.95 14.70
CA VAL A 384 13.35 -25.34 14.28
C VAL A 384 13.12 -23.95 13.68
N PHE A 385 12.14 -23.79 12.78
CA PHE A 385 11.84 -22.48 12.19
C PHE A 385 11.38 -21.46 13.25
N ILE A 386 10.61 -21.85 14.24
CA ILE A 386 10.19 -20.97 15.34
C ILE A 386 11.38 -20.50 16.17
N VAL A 387 12.34 -21.40 16.45
CA VAL A 387 13.59 -21.01 17.14
C VAL A 387 14.44 -20.06 16.30
N GLN A 388 14.57 -20.35 14.99
CA GLN A 388 15.32 -19.50 14.07
C GLN A 388 14.66 -18.10 13.93
N ARG A 389 13.33 -18.03 13.81
CA ARG A 389 12.60 -16.75 13.78
C ARG A 389 12.92 -15.86 14.97
N ARG A 390 12.96 -16.43 16.18
CA ARG A 390 13.34 -15.68 17.38
C ARG A 390 14.77 -15.16 17.30
N LYS A 391 15.74 -16.00 16.88
CA LYS A 391 17.14 -15.59 16.69
C LYS A 391 17.29 -14.48 15.66
N ILE A 392 16.57 -14.55 14.54
CA ILE A 392 16.53 -13.48 13.53
C ILE A 392 16.06 -12.16 14.15
N GLY A 393 14.97 -12.19 14.92
CA GLY A 393 14.47 -11.00 15.61
C GLY A 393 15.43 -10.42 16.64
N GLU A 394 16.20 -11.26 17.35
CA GLU A 394 17.25 -10.83 18.30
C GLU A 394 18.46 -10.23 17.55
N ALA A 395 18.93 -10.91 16.51
CA ALA A 395 20.09 -10.51 15.72
C ALA A 395 19.83 -9.16 15.01
N ILE A 396 18.66 -8.94 14.44
CA ILE A 396 18.36 -7.67 13.75
C ILE A 396 18.25 -6.51 14.75
N ARG A 397 17.65 -6.70 15.93
CA ARG A 397 17.63 -5.65 16.97
C ARG A 397 19.04 -5.28 17.42
N ALA A 398 19.91 -6.27 17.63
CA ALA A 398 21.30 -6.04 17.99
C ALA A 398 22.06 -5.31 16.88
N HIS A 399 21.80 -5.65 15.61
CA HIS A 399 22.39 -4.97 14.44
C HIS A 399 21.99 -3.49 14.39
N PHE A 400 20.71 -3.16 14.58
CA PHE A 400 20.24 -1.77 14.63
C PHE A 400 20.93 -0.99 15.76
N ALA A 401 20.99 -1.56 16.96
CA ALA A 401 21.65 -0.93 18.11
C ALA A 401 23.14 -0.72 17.89
N LYS A 402 23.84 -1.75 17.38
CA LYS A 402 25.29 -1.71 17.12
C LYS A 402 25.65 -0.59 16.14
N HIS A 403 24.87 -0.41 15.09
CA HIS A 403 25.16 0.55 14.02
C HIS A 403 24.44 1.89 14.19
N GLY A 404 23.56 2.03 15.21
CA GLY A 404 22.78 3.25 15.47
C GLY A 404 21.89 3.63 14.29
N ILE A 405 21.32 2.66 13.57
CA ILE A 405 20.45 2.88 12.42
C ILE A 405 18.99 2.86 12.85
N VAL A 406 18.15 3.63 12.15
CA VAL A 406 16.70 3.71 12.41
C VAL A 406 15.89 2.89 11.41
N ALA A 407 16.46 2.60 10.24
CA ALA A 407 15.88 1.74 9.21
C ALA A 407 16.98 1.06 8.39
N LEU A 408 16.65 -0.08 7.76
CA LEU A 408 17.39 -0.63 6.62
C LEU A 408 16.75 -0.16 5.33
N ALA A 409 17.54 0.08 4.26
CA ALA A 409 17.05 0.46 2.95
C ALA A 409 17.58 -0.49 1.86
N PHE A 410 16.66 -0.99 1.02
CA PHE A 410 16.95 -1.90 -0.09
C PHE A 410 15.75 -1.99 -1.06
N PRO A 411 15.93 -2.48 -2.31
CA PRO A 411 14.79 -2.72 -3.19
C PRO A 411 14.01 -3.96 -2.73
N PRO A 412 12.65 -3.91 -2.68
CA PRO A 412 11.86 -5.06 -2.22
C PRO A 412 11.94 -6.27 -3.18
N ALA A 413 12.10 -6.05 -4.49
CA ALA A 413 12.28 -7.10 -5.50
C ALA A 413 13.64 -6.97 -6.19
N MET A 414 14.19 -8.11 -6.64
CA MET A 414 15.49 -8.16 -7.33
C MET A 414 15.40 -7.65 -8.78
N LEU A 415 14.21 -7.56 -9.36
CA LEU A 415 13.98 -7.19 -10.76
C LEU A 415 12.70 -6.32 -10.89
N PRO A 416 12.56 -5.57 -12.00
CA PRO A 416 11.34 -4.87 -12.32
C PRO A 416 10.20 -5.83 -12.65
N ALA A 417 8.98 -5.32 -12.86
CA ALA A 417 7.83 -6.12 -13.29
C ALA A 417 8.16 -6.93 -14.56
N HIS A 418 8.06 -8.27 -14.49
CA HIS A 418 8.24 -9.17 -15.62
C HIS A 418 6.92 -9.38 -16.39
N LYS A 419 6.95 -10.08 -17.52
CA LYS A 419 5.74 -10.34 -18.31
C LYS A 419 4.81 -11.31 -17.61
N ILE A 420 3.52 -11.12 -17.81
CA ILE A 420 2.49 -12.06 -17.36
C ILE A 420 2.71 -13.42 -18.00
N GLY A 421 2.66 -14.48 -17.18
CA GLY A 421 2.91 -15.86 -17.63
C GLY A 421 4.37 -16.32 -17.49
N GLU A 422 5.29 -15.43 -17.11
CA GLU A 422 6.67 -15.77 -16.79
C GLU A 422 6.85 -15.99 -15.27
N ASP A 423 6.02 -16.87 -14.67
CA ASP A 423 5.89 -16.95 -13.18
C ASP A 423 6.88 -17.95 -12.55
N GLY A 424 7.58 -18.79 -13.32
CA GLY A 424 8.41 -19.89 -12.79
C GLY A 424 9.81 -19.46 -12.36
N SER A 425 10.64 -19.03 -13.30
CA SER A 425 12.04 -18.64 -13.07
C SER A 425 12.40 -17.43 -13.90
N MET A 426 13.26 -16.58 -13.34
CA MET A 426 13.74 -15.35 -13.96
C MET A 426 15.23 -15.47 -14.28
N THR A 427 15.68 -14.81 -15.34
CA THR A 427 17.11 -14.63 -15.60
C THR A 427 17.55 -13.28 -15.03
N VAL A 428 18.41 -13.32 -14.03
CA VAL A 428 19.01 -12.12 -13.42
C VAL A 428 20.51 -12.21 -13.62
N ARG A 429 21.14 -11.25 -14.29
CA ARG A 429 22.58 -11.24 -14.61
C ARG A 429 23.10 -12.55 -15.25
N GLY A 430 22.26 -13.17 -16.08
CA GLY A 430 22.62 -14.45 -16.75
C GLY A 430 22.44 -15.69 -15.88
N GLN A 431 22.01 -15.56 -14.63
CA GLN A 431 21.69 -16.67 -13.74
C GLN A 431 20.18 -16.92 -13.72
N VAL A 432 19.79 -18.19 -13.77
CA VAL A 432 18.38 -18.60 -13.59
C VAL A 432 18.06 -18.65 -12.11
N VAL A 433 17.13 -17.81 -11.67
CA VAL A 433 16.72 -17.67 -10.26
C VAL A 433 15.22 -17.96 -10.17
N PRO A 434 14.76 -18.79 -9.23
CA PRO A 434 13.34 -19.00 -9.00
C PRO A 434 12.62 -17.68 -8.71
N ASN A 435 11.42 -17.50 -9.28
CA ASN A 435 10.67 -16.25 -9.13
C ASN A 435 10.33 -15.94 -7.65
N ASP A 436 10.07 -16.95 -6.84
CA ASP A 436 9.82 -16.78 -5.41
C ASP A 436 11.03 -16.21 -4.65
N VAL A 437 12.26 -16.52 -5.08
CA VAL A 437 13.48 -15.92 -4.52
C VAL A 437 13.61 -14.46 -4.97
N THR A 438 13.36 -14.16 -6.25
CA THR A 438 13.48 -12.79 -6.77
C THR A 438 12.49 -11.81 -6.12
N MET A 439 11.31 -12.30 -5.71
CA MET A 439 10.25 -11.52 -5.08
C MET A 439 10.27 -11.61 -3.55
N GLY A 440 10.65 -12.76 -2.97
CA GLY A 440 10.49 -13.03 -1.54
C GLY A 440 11.72 -12.75 -0.69
N ARG A 441 12.95 -12.87 -1.24
CA ARG A 441 14.19 -12.78 -0.48
C ARG A 441 14.27 -11.50 0.37
N ASN A 442 14.10 -10.36 -0.25
CA ASN A 442 14.32 -9.07 0.40
C ASN A 442 13.19 -8.71 1.37
N VAL A 443 11.94 -8.95 1.00
CA VAL A 443 10.76 -8.58 1.80
C VAL A 443 10.54 -9.48 3.03
N SER A 444 11.24 -10.60 3.14
CA SER A 444 11.00 -11.58 4.20
C SER A 444 11.45 -11.14 5.58
N LEU A 445 12.45 -10.26 5.69
CA LEU A 445 12.97 -9.81 6.97
C LEU A 445 11.88 -9.12 7.81
N ALA A 446 11.20 -8.13 7.25
CA ALA A 446 10.15 -7.42 7.98
C ALA A 446 9.03 -8.34 8.43
N SER A 447 8.64 -9.31 7.59
CA SER A 447 7.66 -10.34 7.94
C SER A 447 8.15 -11.23 9.09
N CYS A 448 9.35 -11.79 8.95
CA CYS A 448 9.95 -12.71 9.91
C CYS A 448 10.13 -12.07 11.29
N ALA A 449 10.65 -10.85 11.34
CA ALA A 449 10.97 -10.13 12.57
C ALA A 449 9.86 -9.21 13.07
N SER A 450 8.65 -9.27 12.47
CA SER A 450 7.48 -8.44 12.85
C SER A 450 7.74 -6.93 12.75
N MET A 451 8.59 -6.50 11.82
CA MET A 451 8.99 -5.11 11.64
C MET A 451 7.92 -4.29 10.91
N ALA A 452 7.96 -2.97 11.09
CA ALA A 452 7.28 -2.03 10.21
C ALA A 452 8.09 -1.85 8.91
N SER A 453 7.41 -1.75 7.78
CA SER A 453 8.07 -1.56 6.48
C SER A 453 7.31 -0.56 5.62
N LEU A 454 8.05 0.37 5.02
CA LEU A 454 7.53 1.40 4.13
C LEU A 454 8.23 1.29 2.78
N VAL A 455 7.46 1.18 1.71
CA VAL A 455 7.98 1.27 0.33
C VAL A 455 7.68 2.63 -0.24
N LEU A 456 8.68 3.22 -0.90
CA LEU A 456 8.58 4.48 -1.63
C LEU A 456 9.07 4.29 -3.08
N PRO A 457 8.51 5.00 -4.07
CA PRO A 457 9.04 4.98 -5.43
C PRO A 457 10.48 5.50 -5.49
N ALA A 458 11.39 4.75 -6.11
CA ALA A 458 12.80 5.13 -6.30
C ALA A 458 13.07 5.74 -7.68
N GLY A 459 12.28 5.38 -8.70
CA GLY A 459 12.42 5.87 -10.06
C GLY A 459 11.77 4.95 -11.08
N LEU A 460 11.97 5.28 -12.36
CA LEU A 460 11.56 4.47 -13.50
C LEU A 460 12.81 3.92 -14.21
N THR A 461 12.74 2.66 -14.64
CA THR A 461 13.74 2.04 -15.53
C THR A 461 13.76 2.74 -16.90
N SER A 462 14.74 2.44 -17.73
CA SER A 462 14.78 2.89 -19.13
C SER A 462 13.55 2.44 -19.94
N ALA A 463 12.92 1.32 -19.54
CA ALA A 463 11.67 0.83 -20.10
C ALA A 463 10.41 1.50 -19.48
N GLY A 464 10.56 2.45 -18.58
CA GLY A 464 9.45 3.16 -17.94
C GLY A 464 8.77 2.37 -16.81
N LEU A 465 9.38 1.31 -16.30
CA LEU A 465 8.82 0.49 -15.22
C LEU A 465 9.26 1.02 -13.85
N PRO A 466 8.35 1.10 -12.86
CA PRO A 466 8.71 1.54 -11.53
C PRO A 466 9.65 0.58 -10.79
N VAL A 467 10.52 1.15 -9.98
CA VAL A 467 11.31 0.47 -8.95
C VAL A 467 11.05 1.16 -7.62
N GLY A 468 10.84 0.37 -6.56
CA GLY A 468 10.67 0.85 -5.20
C GLY A 468 11.95 0.75 -4.37
N LEU A 469 12.02 1.57 -3.31
CA LEU A 469 12.95 1.42 -2.21
C LEU A 469 12.17 1.15 -0.93
N GLU A 470 12.48 0.04 -0.26
CA GLU A 470 11.88 -0.39 1.00
C GLU A 470 12.70 0.11 2.17
N PHE A 471 12.02 0.49 3.25
CA PHE A 471 12.60 0.92 4.51
C PHE A 471 12.02 0.07 5.64
N ASP A 472 12.81 -0.85 6.18
CA ASP A 472 12.44 -1.69 7.31
C ASP A 472 12.88 -1.06 8.62
N ALA A 473 11.96 -0.84 9.55
CA ALA A 473 12.21 -0.28 10.87
C ALA A 473 11.76 -1.25 11.96
N LEU A 474 12.34 -1.16 13.16
CA LEU A 474 12.04 -2.08 14.25
C LEU A 474 10.54 -2.06 14.63
N SER A 475 10.07 -3.19 15.12
CA SER A 475 8.69 -3.36 15.61
C SER A 475 8.27 -2.24 16.58
N GLY A 476 7.09 -1.66 16.39
CA GLY A 476 6.55 -0.59 17.22
C GLY A 476 7.01 0.82 16.85
N THR A 477 7.83 0.99 15.81
CA THR A 477 8.32 2.30 15.36
C THR A 477 7.57 2.87 14.15
N ASP A 478 6.35 2.39 13.89
CA ASP A 478 5.54 2.74 12.70
C ASP A 478 5.38 4.24 12.50
N ARG A 479 5.06 4.98 13.56
CA ARG A 479 4.88 6.43 13.44
C ARG A 479 6.18 7.16 13.17
N GLN A 480 7.30 6.70 13.75
CA GLN A 480 8.63 7.23 13.42
C GLN A 480 8.97 6.94 11.96
N LEU A 481 8.66 5.73 11.48
CA LEU A 481 8.86 5.36 10.07
C LEU A 481 7.99 6.21 9.12
N LEU A 482 6.73 6.47 9.45
CA LEU A 482 5.87 7.35 8.68
C LEU A 482 6.38 8.81 8.70
N SER A 483 6.79 9.32 9.88
CA SER A 483 7.42 10.65 10.01
C SER A 483 8.67 10.79 9.14
N LEU A 484 9.53 9.78 9.17
CA LEU A 484 10.70 9.67 8.30
C LEU A 484 10.28 9.60 6.83
N GLY A 485 9.29 8.78 6.51
CA GLY A 485 8.74 8.58 5.17
C GLY A 485 8.25 9.86 4.49
N LEU A 486 7.63 10.79 5.24
CA LEU A 486 7.24 12.11 4.73
C LEU A 486 8.42 12.89 4.15
N SER A 487 9.57 12.83 4.82
CA SER A 487 10.79 13.50 4.37
C SER A 487 11.52 12.72 3.30
N LEU A 488 11.59 11.39 3.41
CA LEU A 488 12.20 10.52 2.42
C LEU A 488 11.49 10.62 1.07
N GLN A 489 10.14 10.63 1.04
CA GLN A 489 9.38 10.79 -0.21
C GLN A 489 9.70 12.10 -0.90
N ARG A 490 9.83 13.21 -0.15
CA ARG A 490 10.23 14.51 -0.69
C ARG A 490 11.65 14.49 -1.27
N ALA A 491 12.58 13.83 -0.57
CA ALA A 491 13.97 13.72 -1.01
C ALA A 491 14.11 12.84 -2.27
N LEU A 492 13.34 11.74 -2.37
CA LEU A 492 13.33 10.88 -3.54
C LEU A 492 12.66 11.56 -4.75
N GLY A 493 11.70 12.46 -4.51
CA GLY A 493 10.93 13.15 -5.54
C GLY A 493 9.86 12.28 -6.21
N PRO A 494 8.98 12.88 -7.01
CA PRO A 494 7.92 12.17 -7.70
C PRO A 494 8.46 11.36 -8.88
N ILE A 495 7.76 10.28 -9.24
CA ILE A 495 7.92 9.58 -10.52
C ILE A 495 6.80 9.96 -11.48
N ALA A 496 7.02 9.79 -12.78
CA ALA A 496 5.96 9.99 -13.76
C ALA A 496 4.82 8.99 -13.55
N ALA A 497 3.59 9.46 -13.68
CA ALA A 497 2.41 8.60 -13.62
C ALA A 497 2.34 7.66 -14.84
N PRO A 498 1.64 6.50 -14.71
CA PRO A 498 1.38 5.65 -15.86
C PRO A 498 0.57 6.40 -16.93
N ARG A 499 0.77 6.04 -18.19
CA ARG A 499 0.11 6.68 -19.35
C ARG A 499 -1.27 6.07 -19.66
N VAL A 500 -1.92 5.44 -18.68
CA VAL A 500 -3.27 4.89 -18.79
C VAL A 500 -4.33 5.94 -18.50
#